data_691bb88646ae72a0c842dff36fb236a8
#
_entry.id   691bb88646ae72a0c842dff36fb236a8
#
_cell.length_a   1.000
_cell.length_b   1.000
_cell.length_c   1.000
_cell.angle_alpha   90.00
_cell.angle_beta   90.00
_cell.angle_gamma   90.00
#
_symmetry.space_group_name_H-M   'P 1'
#
loop_
_entity.id
_entity.type
_entity.pdbx_description
1 polymer ?
#
loop_
_entity_poly.entity_id
_entity_poly.type
_entity_poly.pdbx_seq_one_letter_code
_entity_poly.pdbx_strand_id
1 'polypeptide(L)'
;MDLVVYYTRTNKTEEIAKTIKEEKNTDILQIKDKTKRNGIIKYLTSAIDSVLNKKTEIEYETKDLSSYDTIYIGTPVWASKPTPAIIKFIEENDFTNTNVVTFATMMGSGADATIEILNNMIKDKGGNVEKSFAIITRKDNIKELTLDALNN
;
A
#
# COMPACT_ATOMS: atom_id res chain seq x y z
N MET A 1 7.18 -18.25 0.98
CA MET A 1 7.09 -17.17 1.99
C MET A 1 6.51 -15.93 1.32
N ASP A 2 5.57 -15.32 1.96
CA ASP A 2 4.92 -14.09 1.49
C ASP A 2 5.47 -12.85 2.22
N LEU A 3 5.23 -11.67 1.68
CA LEU A 3 5.67 -10.40 2.24
C LEU A 3 4.50 -9.43 2.31
N VAL A 4 4.38 -8.68 3.41
CA VAL A 4 3.47 -7.54 3.50
C VAL A 4 4.28 -6.25 3.45
N VAL A 5 3.99 -5.40 2.49
CA VAL A 5 4.59 -4.07 2.34
C VAL A 5 3.51 -3.03 2.62
N TYR A 6 3.81 -2.05 3.46
CA TYR A 6 2.83 -1.03 3.78
C TYR A 6 3.47 0.31 4.15
N TYR A 7 2.70 1.37 3.96
CA TYR A 7 2.92 2.67 4.57
C TYR A 7 1.75 2.98 5.49
N THR A 8 2.03 3.56 6.63
CA THR A 8 0.99 3.98 7.58
C THR A 8 1.23 5.40 8.07
N ARG A 9 0.17 6.16 8.23
CA ARG A 9 0.21 7.51 8.81
C ARG A 9 -0.34 7.52 10.24
N THR A 10 -1.43 6.80 10.48
CA THR A 10 -2.16 6.79 11.75
C THR A 10 -2.25 5.39 12.36
N ASN A 11 -1.38 4.47 11.95
CA ASN A 11 -1.29 3.08 12.39
C ASN A 11 -2.46 2.18 11.98
N LYS A 12 -3.41 2.66 11.17
CA LYS A 12 -4.53 1.84 10.69
C LYS A 12 -4.10 0.83 9.64
N THR A 13 -3.31 1.27 8.66
CA THR A 13 -2.74 0.37 7.65
C THR A 13 -1.79 -0.63 8.30
N GLU A 14 -1.05 -0.20 9.32
CA GLU A 14 -0.17 -1.09 10.09
C GLU A 14 -0.95 -2.22 10.77
N GLU A 15 -2.11 -1.93 11.33
CA GLU A 15 -2.96 -2.93 11.99
C GLU A 15 -3.37 -4.02 11.00
N ILE A 16 -3.74 -3.63 9.77
CA ILE A 16 -4.05 -4.59 8.70
C ILE A 16 -2.82 -5.42 8.35
N ALA A 17 -1.68 -4.76 8.15
CA ALA A 17 -0.43 -5.44 7.81
C ALA A 17 -0.03 -6.48 8.87
N LYS A 18 -0.16 -6.13 10.14
CA LYS A 18 0.12 -7.05 11.24
C LYS A 18 -0.87 -8.22 11.28
N THR A 19 -2.13 -7.97 10.99
CA THR A 19 -3.14 -9.04 10.91
C THR A 19 -2.82 -10.02 9.79
N ILE A 20 -2.43 -9.52 8.62
CA ILE A 20 -2.00 -10.37 7.50
C ILE A 20 -0.77 -11.18 7.89
N LYS A 21 0.21 -10.54 8.52
CA LYS A 21 1.43 -11.21 8.99
C LYS A 21 1.10 -12.38 9.92
N GLU A 22 0.22 -12.17 10.88
CA GLU A 22 -0.19 -13.21 11.82
C GLU A 22 -0.94 -14.35 11.13
N GLU A 23 -1.91 -14.00 10.29
CA GLU A 23 -2.79 -14.98 9.64
C GLU A 23 -2.08 -15.80 8.57
N LYS A 24 -1.19 -15.19 7.79
CA LYS A 24 -0.49 -15.83 6.69
C LYS A 24 0.96 -16.19 6.98
N ASN A 25 1.45 -15.85 8.17
CA ASN A 25 2.85 -16.08 8.57
C ASN A 25 3.84 -15.48 7.57
N THR A 26 3.66 -14.19 7.26
CA THR A 26 4.46 -13.48 6.26
C THR A 26 5.61 -12.70 6.90
N ASP A 27 6.60 -12.33 6.08
CA ASP A 27 7.50 -11.24 6.42
C ASP A 27 6.74 -9.91 6.34
N ILE A 28 7.29 -8.85 6.93
CA ILE A 28 6.67 -7.53 6.94
C ILE A 28 7.72 -6.46 6.62
N LEU A 29 7.33 -5.48 5.81
CA LEU A 29 8.18 -4.38 5.40
C LEU A 29 7.42 -3.06 5.49
N GLN A 30 7.87 -2.19 6.37
CA GLN A 30 7.31 -0.84 6.49
C GLN A 30 8.08 0.13 5.60
N ILE A 31 7.35 0.89 4.80
CA ILE A 31 7.91 2.01 4.04
C ILE A 31 7.78 3.26 4.89
N LYS A 32 8.88 3.96 5.11
CA LYS A 32 8.89 5.22 5.86
C LYS A 32 9.03 6.39 4.88
N ASP A 33 8.18 7.38 5.02
CA ASP A 33 8.26 8.61 4.24
C ASP A 33 9.13 9.62 4.99
N LYS A 34 10.29 9.93 4.41
CA LYS A 34 11.25 10.89 4.96
C LYS A 34 11.09 12.29 4.39
N THR A 35 10.15 12.47 3.49
CA THR A 35 9.91 13.75 2.85
C THR A 35 9.36 14.75 3.85
N LYS A 36 9.95 15.96 3.89
CA LYS A 36 9.40 17.06 4.68
C LYS A 36 8.18 17.62 3.97
N ARG A 37 7.00 17.37 4.52
CA ARG A 37 5.73 17.85 3.98
C ARG A 37 5.07 18.81 4.96
N ASN A 38 4.72 20.00 4.48
CA ASN A 38 3.83 20.91 5.21
C ASN A 38 2.41 20.37 5.11
N GLY A 39 1.58 20.62 6.14
CA GLY A 39 0.23 20.07 6.20
C GLY A 39 -0.67 20.41 5.01
N ILE A 40 -0.40 21.50 4.31
CA ILE A 40 -1.16 21.96 3.14
C ILE A 40 -0.94 21.05 1.92
N ILE A 41 0.23 20.44 1.82
CA ILE A 41 0.67 19.70 0.63
C ILE A 41 -0.21 18.47 0.36
N LYS A 42 -0.79 17.88 1.39
CA LYS A 42 -1.63 16.68 1.26
C LYS A 42 -2.94 16.89 0.47
N TYR A 43 -3.34 18.13 0.18
CA TYR A 43 -4.56 18.45 -0.54
C TYR A 43 -4.32 18.81 -2.01
N LEU A 44 -3.20 18.45 -2.56
CA LEU A 44 -2.78 18.89 -3.87
C LEU A 44 -3.48 18.17 -5.01
N THR A 45 -3.56 18.86 -6.16
CA THR A 45 -4.10 18.32 -7.41
C THR A 45 -3.15 17.30 -8.05
N SER A 46 -3.61 16.59 -9.08
CA SER A 46 -2.83 15.57 -9.79
C SER A 46 -1.48 16.09 -10.31
N ALA A 47 -1.44 17.31 -10.83
CA ALA A 47 -0.20 17.89 -11.35
C ALA A 47 0.83 18.13 -10.25
N ILE A 48 0.36 18.56 -9.09
CA ILE A 48 1.22 18.80 -7.93
C ILE A 48 1.66 17.47 -7.31
N ASP A 49 0.80 16.45 -7.32
CA ASP A 49 1.15 15.11 -6.88
C ASP A 49 2.35 14.54 -7.67
N SER A 50 2.39 14.78 -8.99
CA SER A 50 3.53 14.37 -9.81
C SER A 50 4.82 15.04 -9.38
N VAL A 51 4.78 16.31 -9.00
CA VAL A 51 5.94 17.05 -8.48
C VAL A 51 6.33 16.51 -7.11
N LEU A 52 5.36 16.22 -6.25
CA LEU A 52 5.60 15.63 -4.93
C LEU A 52 6.23 14.25 -5.03
N ASN A 53 5.77 13.41 -5.96
CA ASN A 53 6.34 12.09 -6.16
C ASN A 53 7.82 12.15 -6.56
N LYS A 54 8.21 13.09 -7.40
CA LYS A 54 9.61 13.31 -7.78
C LYS A 54 10.48 13.73 -6.60
N LYS A 55 9.88 14.38 -5.59
CA LYS A 55 10.57 14.85 -4.39
C LYS A 55 10.40 13.91 -3.20
N THR A 56 9.65 12.83 -3.38
CA THR A 56 9.39 11.88 -2.30
C THR A 56 10.65 11.10 -1.97
N GLU A 57 11.02 11.13 -0.69
CA GLU A 57 12.13 10.37 -0.14
C GLU A 57 11.58 9.32 0.79
N ILE A 58 11.92 8.07 0.53
CA ILE A 58 11.47 6.94 1.35
C ILE A 58 12.66 6.15 1.88
N GLU A 59 12.41 5.46 2.97
CA GLU A 59 13.37 4.55 3.60
C GLU A 59 12.69 3.23 3.90
N TYR A 60 13.33 2.15 3.54
CA TYR A 60 12.87 0.80 3.88
C TYR A 60 14.04 -0.18 3.85
N GLU A 61 13.87 -1.29 4.58
CA GLU A 61 14.84 -2.37 4.57
C GLU A 61 14.86 -3.02 3.18
N THR A 62 16.04 -3.19 2.61
CA THR A 62 16.18 -3.83 1.30
C THR A 62 15.82 -5.30 1.39
N LYS A 63 14.90 -5.74 0.53
CA LYS A 63 14.49 -7.13 0.40
C LYS A 63 14.47 -7.54 -1.06
N ASP A 64 14.83 -8.78 -1.33
CA ASP A 64 14.71 -9.35 -2.67
C ASP A 64 13.26 -9.77 -2.92
N LEU A 65 12.51 -8.93 -3.62
CA LEU A 65 11.09 -9.16 -3.88
C LEU A 65 10.85 -10.43 -4.69
N SER A 66 11.80 -10.84 -5.53
CA SER A 66 11.67 -12.05 -6.34
C SER A 66 11.70 -13.34 -5.52
N SER A 67 12.13 -13.26 -4.26
CA SER A 67 12.16 -14.41 -3.36
C SER A 67 10.82 -14.73 -2.72
N TYR A 68 9.81 -13.87 -2.88
CA TYR A 68 8.50 -14.04 -2.27
C TYR A 68 7.48 -14.56 -3.29
N ASP A 69 6.57 -15.42 -2.83
CA ASP A 69 5.51 -15.99 -3.66
C ASP A 69 4.39 -14.97 -3.89
N THR A 70 3.95 -14.32 -2.83
CA THR A 70 2.93 -13.27 -2.89
C THR A 70 3.39 -12.05 -2.09
N ILE A 71 3.16 -10.87 -2.65
CA ILE A 71 3.42 -9.60 -1.96
C ILE A 71 2.10 -8.88 -1.75
N TYR A 72 1.77 -8.62 -0.48
CA TYR A 72 0.64 -7.78 -0.09
C TYR A 72 1.14 -6.33 -0.02
N ILE A 73 0.48 -5.42 -0.71
CA ILE A 73 0.86 -4.00 -0.70
C ILE A 73 -0.32 -3.16 -0.21
N GLY A 74 -0.09 -2.42 0.87
CA GLY A 74 -1.12 -1.62 1.51
C GLY A 74 -0.81 -0.14 1.60
N THR A 75 -1.82 0.69 1.35
CA THR A 75 -1.73 2.14 1.35
C THR A 75 -2.98 2.79 1.95
N PRO A 76 -2.80 3.87 2.76
CA PRO A 76 -3.93 4.76 3.01
C PRO A 76 -4.41 5.42 1.72
N VAL A 77 -5.67 5.82 1.70
CA VAL A 77 -6.24 6.63 0.59
C VAL A 77 -5.97 8.11 0.85
N TRP A 78 -5.22 8.75 -0.04
CA TRP A 78 -4.97 10.20 -0.01
C TRP A 78 -5.54 10.84 -1.26
N ALA A 79 -6.63 11.61 -1.12
CA ALA A 79 -7.29 12.27 -2.25
C ALA A 79 -7.58 11.28 -3.41
N SER A 80 -8.13 10.12 -3.08
CA SER A 80 -8.47 9.03 -4.00
C SER A 80 -7.25 8.41 -4.71
N LYS A 81 -6.07 8.51 -4.11
CA LYS A 81 -4.81 7.99 -4.66
C LYS A 81 -4.02 7.21 -3.61
N PRO A 82 -3.13 6.31 -4.05
CA PRO A 82 -2.12 5.75 -3.14
C PRO A 82 -1.24 6.86 -2.59
N THR A 83 -0.66 6.64 -1.41
CA THR A 83 0.28 7.62 -0.85
C THR A 83 1.54 7.72 -1.70
N PRO A 84 2.18 8.90 -1.75
CA PRO A 84 3.45 9.05 -2.47
C PRO A 84 4.52 8.05 -2.07
N ALA A 85 4.56 7.66 -0.81
CA ALA A 85 5.52 6.67 -0.32
C ALA A 85 5.35 5.30 -1.01
N ILE A 86 4.12 4.82 -1.15
CA ILE A 86 3.84 3.56 -1.83
C ILE A 86 4.05 3.68 -3.34
N ILE A 87 3.65 4.80 -3.94
CA ILE A 87 3.91 5.06 -5.36
C ILE A 87 5.42 4.97 -5.64
N LYS A 88 6.22 5.64 -4.82
CA LYS A 88 7.69 5.65 -4.96
C LYS A 88 8.27 4.23 -4.81
N PHE A 89 7.80 3.48 -3.84
CA PHE A 89 8.23 2.10 -3.64
C PHE A 89 7.96 1.24 -4.88
N ILE A 90 6.77 1.35 -5.47
CA ILE A 90 6.44 0.59 -6.68
C ILE A 90 7.30 1.03 -7.87
N GLU A 91 7.51 2.34 -8.03
CA GLU A 91 8.37 2.88 -9.10
C GLU A 91 9.81 2.37 -9.02
N GLU A 92 10.34 2.18 -7.82
CA GLU A 92 11.73 1.75 -7.60
C GLU A 92 11.95 0.24 -7.75
N ASN A 93 10.89 -0.57 -7.82
CA ASN A 93 11.00 -2.01 -7.76
C ASN A 93 10.42 -2.70 -9.00
N ASP A 94 10.84 -3.93 -9.19
CA ASP A 94 10.36 -4.80 -10.26
C ASP A 94 9.45 -5.88 -9.66
N PHE A 95 8.29 -6.09 -10.26
CA PHE A 95 7.30 -7.07 -9.83
C PHE A 95 7.12 -8.20 -10.84
N THR A 96 8.04 -8.33 -11.79
CA THR A 96 7.96 -9.39 -12.81
C THR A 96 7.82 -10.77 -12.17
N ASN A 97 6.82 -11.53 -12.63
CA ASN A 97 6.50 -12.87 -12.13
C ASN A 97 6.12 -12.92 -10.64
N THR A 98 5.68 -11.80 -10.07
CA THR A 98 5.28 -11.71 -8.67
C THR A 98 3.75 -11.62 -8.57
N ASN A 99 3.15 -12.44 -7.72
CA ASN A 99 1.74 -12.32 -7.38
C ASN A 99 1.56 -11.23 -6.34
N VAL A 100 0.57 -10.37 -6.52
CA VAL A 100 0.35 -9.22 -5.65
C VAL A 100 -1.11 -9.17 -5.20
N VAL A 101 -1.30 -8.91 -3.92
CA VAL A 101 -2.59 -8.57 -3.32
C VAL A 101 -2.51 -7.14 -2.84
N THR A 102 -3.41 -6.29 -3.30
CA THR A 102 -3.42 -4.88 -2.91
C THR A 102 -4.51 -4.57 -1.91
N PHE A 103 -4.24 -3.68 -0.97
CA PHE A 103 -5.26 -3.22 -0.05
C PHE A 103 -5.15 -1.73 0.25
N ALA A 104 -6.28 -1.12 0.54
CA ALA A 104 -6.35 0.29 0.88
C ALA A 104 -7.14 0.49 2.18
N THR A 105 -6.72 1.48 2.97
CA THR A 105 -7.47 1.93 4.14
C THR A 105 -8.11 3.27 3.85
N MET A 106 -9.38 3.41 4.21
CA MET A 106 -10.10 4.66 4.02
C MET A 106 -11.02 4.95 5.21
N MET A 107 -11.30 6.22 5.44
CA MET A 107 -12.32 6.62 6.41
C MET A 107 -13.72 6.71 5.78
N GLY A 108 -13.83 7.02 4.51
CA GLY A 108 -15.12 7.20 3.85
C GLY A 108 -15.17 6.77 2.39
N SER A 109 -14.28 7.28 1.55
CA SER A 109 -14.35 7.08 0.10
C SER A 109 -12.98 7.12 -0.57
N GLY A 110 -12.93 6.80 -1.87
CA GLY A 110 -11.73 6.91 -2.69
C GLY A 110 -10.91 5.62 -2.82
N ALA A 111 -11.30 4.54 -2.16
CA ALA A 111 -10.55 3.29 -2.21
C ALA A 111 -10.56 2.65 -3.60
N ASP A 112 -11.68 2.68 -4.31
CA ASP A 112 -11.77 2.07 -5.64
C ASP A 112 -10.80 2.72 -6.62
N ALA A 113 -10.76 4.06 -6.65
CA ALA A 113 -9.83 4.79 -7.49
C ALA A 113 -8.38 4.55 -7.09
N THR A 114 -8.11 4.51 -5.79
CA THR A 114 -6.77 4.22 -5.24
C THR A 114 -6.29 2.83 -5.66
N ILE A 115 -7.14 1.82 -5.52
CA ILE A 115 -6.81 0.43 -5.88
C ILE A 115 -6.59 0.31 -7.40
N GLU A 116 -7.41 0.97 -8.21
CA GLU A 116 -7.22 0.96 -9.67
C GLU A 116 -5.85 1.51 -10.06
N ILE A 117 -5.46 2.66 -9.51
CA ILE A 117 -4.14 3.24 -9.75
C ILE A 117 -3.03 2.29 -9.31
N LEU A 118 -3.15 1.76 -8.10
CA LEU A 118 -2.17 0.86 -7.52
C LEU A 118 -1.99 -0.40 -8.39
N ASN A 119 -3.09 -1.01 -8.80
CA ASN A 119 -3.07 -2.21 -9.63
C ASN A 119 -2.45 -1.96 -11.00
N ASN A 120 -2.79 -0.83 -11.63
CA ASN A 120 -2.20 -0.47 -12.93
C ASN A 120 -0.69 -0.27 -12.83
N MET A 121 -0.21 0.39 -11.79
CA MET A 121 1.22 0.57 -11.55
C MET A 121 1.95 -0.75 -11.39
N ILE A 122 1.38 -1.68 -10.62
CA ILE A 122 1.96 -3.00 -10.39
C ILE A 122 2.00 -3.81 -11.68
N LYS A 123 0.94 -3.77 -12.47
CA LYS A 123 0.89 -4.44 -13.79
C LYS A 123 1.94 -3.87 -14.74
N ASP A 124 2.13 -2.55 -14.76
CA ASP A 124 3.16 -1.90 -15.56
C ASP A 124 4.58 -2.33 -15.14
N LYS A 125 4.75 -2.77 -13.91
CA LYS A 125 6.01 -3.33 -13.39
C LYS A 125 6.09 -4.87 -13.50
N GLY A 126 5.19 -5.48 -14.25
CA GLY A 126 5.21 -6.91 -14.51
C GLY A 126 4.51 -7.79 -13.49
N GLY A 127 3.88 -7.20 -12.48
CA GLY A 127 3.20 -7.95 -11.43
C GLY A 127 1.85 -8.50 -11.86
N ASN A 128 1.46 -9.59 -11.23
CA ASN A 128 0.15 -10.23 -11.40
C ASN A 128 -0.73 -9.91 -10.18
N VAL A 129 -1.73 -9.04 -10.35
CA VAL A 129 -2.64 -8.69 -9.27
C VAL A 129 -3.71 -9.77 -9.14
N GLU A 130 -3.64 -10.54 -8.06
CA GLU A 130 -4.57 -11.65 -7.80
C GLU A 130 -5.85 -11.19 -7.10
N LYS A 131 -5.74 -10.21 -6.20
CA LYS A 131 -6.84 -9.79 -5.36
C LYS A 131 -6.61 -8.36 -4.88
N SER A 132 -7.72 -7.66 -4.61
CA SER A 132 -7.69 -6.34 -4.00
C SER A 132 -8.82 -6.21 -3.00
N PHE A 133 -8.59 -5.50 -1.90
CA PHE A 133 -9.64 -5.19 -0.94
C PHE A 133 -9.41 -3.83 -0.26
N ALA A 134 -10.46 -3.29 0.33
CA ALA A 134 -10.42 -2.05 1.08
C ALA A 134 -11.04 -2.24 2.46
N ILE A 135 -10.47 -1.56 3.45
CA ILE A 135 -10.99 -1.60 4.82
C ILE A 135 -11.38 -0.19 5.24
N ILE A 136 -12.62 -0.04 5.69
CA ILE A 136 -13.12 1.20 6.29
C ILE A 136 -12.66 1.24 7.74
N THR A 137 -11.84 2.23 8.08
CA THR A 137 -11.11 2.26 9.35
C THR A 137 -11.75 3.10 10.45
N ARG A 138 -12.92 3.68 10.21
CA ARG A 138 -13.61 4.50 11.22
C ARG A 138 -14.33 3.68 12.32
N LYS A 139 -14.40 2.36 12.16
CA LYS A 139 -14.92 1.44 13.17
C LYS A 139 -13.78 0.63 13.78
N ASP A 140 -13.97 0.13 14.99
CA ASP A 140 -12.92 -0.54 15.76
C ASP A 140 -12.80 -2.05 15.47
N ASN A 141 -13.21 -2.50 14.29
CA ASN A 141 -13.15 -3.92 13.91
C ASN A 141 -12.22 -4.21 12.74
N ILE A 142 -11.10 -3.48 12.65
CA ILE A 142 -10.14 -3.58 11.54
C ILE A 142 -9.62 -5.02 11.39
N LYS A 143 -9.26 -5.66 12.49
CA LYS A 143 -8.75 -7.05 12.45
C LYS A 143 -9.79 -8.00 11.88
N GLU A 144 -11.03 -7.93 12.34
CA GLU A 144 -12.12 -8.77 11.86
C GLU A 144 -12.40 -8.55 10.36
N LEU A 145 -12.49 -7.28 9.94
CA LEU A 145 -12.69 -6.94 8.53
C LEU A 145 -11.54 -7.44 7.65
N THR A 146 -10.32 -7.39 8.15
CA THR A 146 -9.15 -7.88 7.43
C THR A 146 -9.21 -9.39 7.27
N LEU A 147 -9.52 -10.13 8.33
CA LEU A 147 -9.68 -11.58 8.27
C LEU A 147 -10.78 -12.00 7.29
N ASP A 148 -11.91 -11.31 7.31
CA ASP A 148 -13.01 -11.56 6.36
C ASP A 148 -12.55 -11.33 4.92
N ALA A 149 -11.82 -10.25 4.66
CA ALA A 149 -11.31 -9.94 3.33
C ALA A 149 -10.29 -10.97 2.84
N LEU A 150 -9.45 -11.49 3.72
CA LEU A 150 -8.45 -12.51 3.37
C LEU A 150 -9.10 -13.86 3.02
N ASN A 151 -10.22 -14.18 3.64
CA ASN A 151 -10.89 -15.49 3.51
C ASN A 151 -11.96 -15.51 2.42
N ASN A 152 -12.30 -14.39 1.84
CA ASN A 152 -13.23 -14.27 0.74
C ASN A 152 -12.48 -13.96 -0.56
#